data_0110bffa1c2e1a18c0af61560f6a65e0
#
_entry.id   0110bffa1c2e1a18c0af61560f6a65e0
#
_cell.length_a   1.000
_cell.length_b   1.000
_cell.length_c   1.000
_cell.angle_alpha   90.00
_cell.angle_beta   90.00
_cell.angle_gamma   90.00
#
_symmetry.space_group_name_H-M   'P 1'
#
loop_
_entity.id
_entity.type
_entity.pdbx_description
1 polymer ?
#
loop_
_entity_poly.entity_id
_entity_poly.type
_entity_poly.pdbx_seq_one_letter_code
_entity_poly.pdbx_strand_id
1 'polypeptide(L)'
;MTQQKFRYALIGCGFFAQNHLHAWNQNLDVELVATCDVDFEKAKTAAATFGGTAYSSAEELFANEKLDFVDIATTPPTHKMMVELAAKNGVAAICQKPLAWEMADAKAMVKAMSDKNLPFMVHENFRFQTPMRKIKEIIDSGAIGRPFFG
;
A
#
# COMPACT_ATOMS: atom_id res chain seq x y z
N MET A 1 -11.63 12.34 -24.02
CA MET A 1 -12.29 11.67 -22.85
C MET A 1 -11.27 11.66 -21.74
N THR A 2 -11.52 12.34 -20.63
CA THR A 2 -10.64 12.28 -19.45
C THR A 2 -10.79 10.88 -18.84
N GLN A 3 -9.70 10.11 -18.86
CA GLN A 3 -9.65 8.80 -18.22
C GLN A 3 -9.92 9.01 -16.72
N GLN A 4 -10.85 8.25 -16.15
CA GLN A 4 -11.16 8.29 -14.72
C GLN A 4 -9.95 7.78 -13.95
N LYS A 5 -9.43 8.59 -13.03
CA LYS A 5 -8.30 8.20 -12.17
C LYS A 5 -8.77 7.30 -11.04
N PHE A 6 -7.91 6.37 -10.63
CA PHE A 6 -8.10 5.61 -9.39
C PHE A 6 -7.90 6.51 -8.18
N ARG A 7 -8.87 6.54 -7.30
CA ARG A 7 -8.87 7.34 -6.07
C ARG A 7 -8.26 6.55 -4.93
N TYR A 8 -7.20 7.06 -4.33
CA TYR A 8 -6.55 6.37 -3.23
C TYR A 8 -6.35 7.27 -2.01
N ALA A 9 -6.20 6.63 -0.85
CA ALA A 9 -5.75 7.27 0.38
C ALA A 9 -4.46 6.63 0.88
N LEU A 10 -3.59 7.44 1.50
CA LEU A 10 -2.43 6.97 2.23
C LEU A 10 -2.74 6.91 3.72
N ILE A 11 -2.51 5.75 4.35
CA ILE A 11 -2.65 5.54 5.79
C ILE A 11 -1.26 5.30 6.39
N GLY A 12 -0.83 6.21 7.29
CA GLY A 12 0.53 6.30 7.80
C GLY A 12 1.37 7.29 7.01
N CYS A 13 1.65 8.46 7.60
CA CYS A 13 2.39 9.56 6.99
C CYS A 13 3.82 9.68 7.56
N GLY A 14 4.43 8.55 7.93
CA GLY A 14 5.79 8.48 8.48
C GLY A 14 6.87 8.75 7.43
N PHE A 15 8.13 8.57 7.84
CA PHE A 15 9.30 8.84 6.99
C PHE A 15 9.25 8.08 5.64
N PHE A 16 8.93 6.79 5.67
CA PHE A 16 8.94 5.98 4.45
C PHE A 16 7.77 6.29 3.52
N ALA A 17 6.65 6.75 4.08
CA ALA A 17 5.45 7.15 3.33
C ALA A 17 5.72 8.29 2.33
N GLN A 18 6.72 9.13 2.58
CA GLN A 18 7.13 10.20 1.65
C GLN A 18 7.57 9.63 0.29
N ASN A 19 8.26 8.48 0.30
CA ASN A 19 8.65 7.81 -0.94
C ASN A 19 7.42 7.33 -1.74
N HIS A 20 6.39 6.83 -1.04
CA HIS A 20 5.13 6.43 -1.66
C HIS A 20 4.43 7.64 -2.29
N LEU A 21 4.26 8.72 -1.53
CA LEU A 21 3.62 9.94 -2.01
C LEU A 21 4.32 10.52 -3.24
N HIS A 22 5.66 10.61 -3.21
CA HIS A 22 6.42 11.07 -4.38
C HIS A 22 6.25 10.15 -5.59
N ALA A 23 6.25 8.84 -5.40
CA ALA A 23 6.08 7.88 -6.49
C ALA A 23 4.65 7.95 -7.06
N TRP A 24 3.63 7.98 -6.21
CA TRP A 24 2.23 8.10 -6.62
C TRP A 24 1.96 9.43 -7.33
N ASN A 25 2.54 10.53 -6.88
CA ASN A 25 2.39 11.85 -7.50
C ASN A 25 2.92 11.92 -8.95
N GLN A 26 3.78 10.98 -9.34
CA GLN A 26 4.26 10.86 -10.73
C GLN A 26 3.35 10.00 -11.61
N ASN A 27 2.39 9.28 -11.02
CA ASN A 27 1.47 8.42 -11.75
C ASN A 27 0.20 9.19 -12.10
N LEU A 28 -0.04 9.36 -13.40
CA LEU A 28 -1.17 10.13 -13.91
C LEU A 28 -2.53 9.41 -13.79
N ASP A 29 -2.51 8.10 -13.54
CA ASP A 29 -3.71 7.27 -13.46
C ASP A 29 -4.32 7.22 -12.06
N VAL A 30 -3.68 7.85 -11.06
CA VAL A 30 -4.15 7.88 -9.68
C VAL A 30 -4.39 9.30 -9.16
N GLU A 31 -5.21 9.42 -8.13
CA GLU A 31 -5.49 10.66 -7.42
C GLU A 31 -5.46 10.41 -5.92
N LEU A 32 -4.57 11.13 -5.21
CA LEU A 32 -4.58 11.15 -3.75
C LEU A 32 -5.77 11.97 -3.25
N VAL A 33 -6.71 11.33 -2.59
CA VAL A 33 -7.90 12.02 -2.06
C VAL A 33 -7.86 12.21 -0.56
N ALA A 34 -7.06 11.40 0.15
CA ALA A 34 -6.91 11.56 1.60
C ALA A 34 -5.56 11.04 2.10
N THR A 35 -5.13 11.61 3.22
CA THR A 35 -4.01 11.16 4.04
C THR A 35 -4.48 10.94 5.47
N CYS A 36 -3.99 9.89 6.13
CA CYS A 36 -4.36 9.56 7.51
C CYS A 36 -3.13 9.21 8.33
N ASP A 37 -3.03 9.78 9.52
CA ASP A 37 -2.05 9.41 10.54
C ASP A 37 -2.62 9.71 11.92
N VAL A 38 -2.30 8.89 12.92
CA VAL A 38 -2.68 9.14 14.32
C VAL A 38 -2.08 10.45 14.84
N ASP A 39 -0.92 10.85 14.31
CA ASP A 39 -0.37 12.19 14.42
C ASP A 39 -0.95 13.06 13.30
N PHE A 40 -2.03 13.78 13.62
CA PHE A 40 -2.77 14.59 12.66
C PHE A 40 -1.91 15.64 11.93
N GLU A 41 -0.85 16.15 12.58
CA GLU A 41 0.04 17.11 11.93
C GLU A 41 0.82 16.49 10.77
N LYS A 42 1.18 15.20 10.86
CA LYS A 42 1.79 14.48 9.74
C LYS A 42 0.81 14.31 8.58
N ALA A 43 -0.44 13.96 8.87
CA ALA A 43 -1.47 13.85 7.85
C ALA A 43 -1.70 15.21 7.16
N LYS A 44 -1.81 16.29 7.92
CA LYS A 44 -1.95 17.66 7.37
C LYS A 44 -0.77 18.07 6.50
N THR A 45 0.44 17.79 6.95
CA THR A 45 1.66 18.10 6.18
C THR A 45 1.69 17.37 4.86
N ALA A 46 1.33 16.07 4.86
CA ALA A 46 1.23 15.28 3.64
C ALA A 46 0.13 15.82 2.70
N ALA A 47 -1.05 16.11 3.22
CA ALA A 47 -2.16 16.68 2.45
C ALA A 47 -1.81 18.05 1.85
N ALA A 48 -1.14 18.91 2.62
CA ALA A 48 -0.71 20.22 2.13
C ALA A 48 0.30 20.14 0.98
N THR A 49 1.14 19.08 0.97
CA THR A 49 2.18 18.90 -0.05
C THR A 49 1.67 18.19 -1.29
N PHE A 50 0.84 17.15 -1.14
CA PHE A 50 0.45 16.23 -2.22
C PHE A 50 -1.04 16.30 -2.57
N GLY A 51 -1.83 17.00 -1.78
CA GLY A 51 -3.28 17.11 -1.95
C GLY A 51 -4.07 16.15 -1.07
N GLY A 52 -5.39 16.23 -1.18
CA GLY A 52 -6.34 15.42 -0.43
C GLY A 52 -6.73 16.02 0.93
N THR A 53 -7.62 15.31 1.63
CA THR A 53 -8.12 15.67 2.96
C THR A 53 -7.32 14.92 4.03
N ALA A 54 -6.94 15.61 5.10
CA ALA A 54 -6.23 15.01 6.22
C ALA A 54 -7.20 14.42 7.26
N TYR A 55 -6.91 13.21 7.74
CA TYR A 55 -7.67 12.51 8.78
C TYR A 55 -6.76 12.04 9.91
N SER A 56 -7.29 12.02 11.14
CA SER A 56 -6.61 11.41 12.30
C SER A 56 -7.10 9.98 12.60
N SER A 57 -8.19 9.57 11.96
CA SER A 57 -8.81 8.25 12.10
C SER A 57 -9.05 7.62 10.73
N ALA A 58 -8.62 6.36 10.59
CA ALA A 58 -8.89 5.59 9.37
C ALA A 58 -10.39 5.31 9.22
N GLU A 59 -11.13 5.11 10.31
CA GLU A 59 -12.57 4.91 10.28
C GLU A 59 -13.28 6.14 9.70
N GLU A 60 -12.92 7.34 10.12
CA GLU A 60 -13.45 8.59 9.58
C GLU A 60 -13.12 8.74 8.09
N LEU A 61 -11.88 8.41 7.71
CA LEU A 61 -11.45 8.42 6.32
C LEU A 61 -12.33 7.52 5.45
N PHE A 62 -12.53 6.26 5.84
CA PHE A 62 -13.37 5.33 5.09
C PHE A 62 -14.86 5.71 5.09
N ALA A 63 -15.34 6.41 6.11
CA ALA A 63 -16.71 6.88 6.17
C ALA A 63 -17.00 8.07 5.24
N ASN A 64 -15.99 8.88 4.95
CA ASN A 64 -16.15 10.14 4.21
C ASN A 64 -15.63 10.09 2.77
N GLU A 65 -14.70 9.17 2.45
CA GLU A 65 -14.06 9.12 1.14
C GLU A 65 -14.49 7.91 0.32
N LYS A 66 -14.68 8.12 -0.97
CA LYS A 66 -14.85 7.04 -1.94
C LYS A 66 -13.48 6.66 -2.49
N LEU A 67 -13.05 5.44 -2.23
CA LEU A 67 -11.71 4.95 -2.56
C LEU A 67 -11.77 3.72 -3.46
N ASP A 68 -10.86 3.66 -4.43
CA ASP A 68 -10.57 2.44 -5.17
C ASP A 68 -9.57 1.56 -4.42
N PHE A 69 -8.57 2.18 -3.77
CA PHE A 69 -7.62 1.46 -2.93
C PHE A 69 -7.04 2.35 -1.82
N VAL A 70 -6.40 1.70 -0.84
CA VAL A 70 -5.58 2.35 0.18
C VAL A 70 -4.14 1.86 0.10
N ASP A 71 -3.20 2.77 0.33
CA ASP A 71 -1.79 2.49 0.53
C ASP A 71 -1.48 2.58 2.03
N ILE A 72 -1.21 1.42 2.66
CA ILE A 72 -0.98 1.30 4.10
C ILE A 72 0.53 1.33 4.34
N ALA A 73 1.03 2.45 4.83
CA ALA A 73 2.44 2.71 5.12
C ALA A 73 2.70 2.91 6.63
N THR A 74 1.90 2.27 7.45
CA THR A 74 2.02 2.28 8.91
C THR A 74 3.13 1.33 9.40
N THR A 75 3.15 1.01 10.67
CA THR A 75 4.06 0.02 11.26
C THR A 75 3.40 -1.37 11.31
N PRO A 76 4.18 -2.47 11.26
CA PRO A 76 3.63 -3.83 11.17
C PRO A 76 2.56 -4.21 12.20
N PRO A 77 2.62 -3.75 13.48
CA PRO A 77 1.58 -4.06 14.45
C PRO A 77 0.18 -3.56 14.08
N THR A 78 0.08 -2.56 13.23
CA THR A 78 -1.21 -1.96 12.84
C THR A 78 -1.69 -2.43 11.46
N HIS A 79 -0.86 -3.13 10.69
CA HIS A 79 -1.19 -3.57 9.33
C HIS A 79 -2.47 -4.39 9.28
N LYS A 80 -2.61 -5.39 10.17
CA LYS A 80 -3.79 -6.25 10.20
C LYS A 80 -5.07 -5.44 10.37
N MET A 81 -5.10 -4.56 11.37
CA MET A 81 -6.28 -3.72 11.64
C MET A 81 -6.65 -2.86 10.42
N MET A 82 -5.65 -2.25 9.76
CA MET A 82 -5.89 -1.40 8.60
C MET A 82 -6.36 -2.20 7.38
N VAL A 83 -5.79 -3.38 7.12
CA VAL A 83 -6.21 -4.26 6.02
C VAL A 83 -7.61 -4.81 6.25
N GLU A 84 -7.93 -5.26 7.48
CA GLU A 84 -9.28 -5.73 7.82
C GLU A 84 -10.31 -4.60 7.71
N LEU A 85 -9.94 -3.36 8.07
CA LEU A 85 -10.79 -2.18 7.90
C LEU A 85 -11.03 -1.87 6.42
N ALA A 86 -10.00 -1.94 5.58
CA ALA A 86 -10.15 -1.81 4.13
C ALA A 86 -11.08 -2.88 3.56
N ALA A 87 -10.89 -4.15 3.93
CA ALA A 87 -11.75 -5.25 3.51
C ALA A 87 -13.21 -5.05 3.94
N LYS A 88 -13.44 -4.58 5.18
CA LYS A 88 -14.78 -4.27 5.70
C LYS A 88 -15.49 -3.20 4.87
N ASN A 89 -14.75 -2.22 4.37
CA ASN A 89 -15.28 -1.13 3.55
C ASN A 89 -15.28 -1.43 2.04
N GLY A 90 -14.87 -2.63 1.61
CA GLY A 90 -14.86 -3.03 0.21
C GLY A 90 -13.80 -2.34 -0.63
N VAL A 91 -12.68 -1.93 -0.02
CA VAL A 91 -11.59 -1.17 -0.65
C VAL A 91 -10.37 -2.06 -0.82
N ALA A 92 -9.75 -2.03 -2.01
CA ALA A 92 -8.49 -2.73 -2.26
C ALA A 92 -7.36 -2.16 -1.39
N ALA A 93 -6.33 -2.97 -1.11
CA ALA A 93 -5.24 -2.53 -0.25
C ALA A 93 -3.85 -2.92 -0.78
N ILE A 94 -2.92 -1.98 -0.63
CA ILE A 94 -1.49 -2.20 -0.73
C ILE A 94 -0.93 -2.02 0.68
N CYS A 95 -0.19 -3.00 1.21
CA CYS A 95 0.34 -2.95 2.57
C CYS A 95 1.85 -3.02 2.57
N GLN A 96 2.50 -2.18 3.37
CA GLN A 96 3.95 -2.11 3.48
C GLN A 96 4.52 -3.42 4.08
N LYS A 97 5.75 -3.73 3.70
CA LYS A 97 6.54 -4.83 4.26
C LYS A 97 7.18 -4.43 5.61
N PRO A 98 7.48 -5.38 6.50
CA PRO A 98 6.98 -6.75 6.46
C PRO A 98 5.46 -6.75 6.68
N LEU A 99 4.76 -7.67 6.02
CA LEU A 99 3.29 -7.72 6.07
C LEU A 99 2.78 -7.87 7.50
N ALA A 100 3.37 -8.79 8.25
CA ALA A 100 3.10 -9.01 9.67
C ALA A 100 4.33 -9.62 10.35
N TRP A 101 4.37 -9.58 11.68
CA TRP A 101 5.35 -10.32 12.45
C TRP A 101 4.97 -11.78 12.63
N GLU A 102 3.65 -12.06 12.73
CA GLU A 102 3.12 -13.39 12.90
C GLU A 102 2.46 -13.91 11.63
N MET A 103 2.73 -15.16 11.28
CA MET A 103 2.13 -15.81 10.12
C MET A 103 0.60 -15.89 10.21
N ALA A 104 0.05 -16.03 11.42
CA ALA A 104 -1.39 -16.03 11.63
C ALA A 104 -2.05 -14.72 11.18
N ASP A 105 -1.43 -13.58 11.48
CA ASP A 105 -1.93 -12.27 11.09
C ASP A 105 -1.82 -12.05 9.58
N ALA A 106 -0.69 -12.46 8.97
CA ALA A 106 -0.55 -12.44 7.52
C ALA A 106 -1.65 -13.24 6.81
N LYS A 107 -1.93 -14.46 7.29
CA LYS A 107 -3.02 -15.30 6.75
C LYS A 107 -4.40 -14.66 6.95
N ALA A 108 -4.63 -14.04 8.11
CA ALA A 108 -5.90 -13.36 8.38
C ALA A 108 -6.15 -12.19 7.43
N MET A 109 -5.13 -11.37 7.15
CA MET A 109 -5.20 -10.27 6.19
C MET A 109 -5.52 -10.76 4.77
N VAL A 110 -4.77 -11.77 4.29
CA VAL A 110 -5.01 -12.36 2.97
C VAL A 110 -6.43 -12.91 2.88
N LYS A 111 -6.88 -13.61 3.93
CA LYS A 111 -8.25 -14.16 3.99
C LYS A 111 -9.30 -13.06 3.96
N ALA A 112 -9.16 -12.00 4.75
CA ALA A 112 -10.11 -10.90 4.82
C ALA A 112 -10.33 -10.25 3.45
N MET A 113 -9.25 -10.03 2.70
CA MET A 113 -9.30 -9.46 1.35
C MET A 113 -9.87 -10.45 0.32
N SER A 114 -9.44 -11.72 0.38
CA SER A 114 -9.89 -12.78 -0.52
C SER A 114 -11.38 -13.09 -0.37
N ASP A 115 -11.90 -13.16 0.86
CA ASP A 115 -13.33 -13.40 1.14
C ASP A 115 -14.24 -12.32 0.52
N LYS A 116 -13.70 -11.14 0.25
CA LYS A 116 -14.38 -10.01 -0.38
C LYS A 116 -14.07 -9.86 -1.88
N ASN A 117 -13.23 -10.74 -2.46
CA ASN A 117 -12.70 -10.63 -3.82
C ASN A 117 -12.02 -9.28 -4.09
N LEU A 118 -11.33 -8.72 -3.09
CA LEU A 118 -10.63 -7.45 -3.20
C LEU A 118 -9.16 -7.66 -3.57
N PRO A 119 -8.60 -6.85 -4.49
CA PRO A 119 -7.18 -6.84 -4.76
C PRO A 119 -6.37 -6.54 -3.50
N PHE A 120 -5.32 -7.32 -3.29
CA PHE A 120 -4.41 -7.13 -2.17
C PHE A 120 -2.97 -7.34 -2.62
N MET A 121 -2.09 -6.39 -2.27
CA MET A 121 -0.68 -6.45 -2.60
C MET A 121 0.17 -6.12 -1.39
N VAL A 122 1.29 -6.84 -1.24
CA VAL A 122 2.37 -6.47 -0.31
C VAL A 122 3.37 -5.60 -1.06
N HIS A 123 3.72 -4.46 -0.50
CA HIS A 123 4.67 -3.52 -1.11
C HIS A 123 6.12 -3.98 -0.94
N GLU A 124 6.47 -5.09 -1.58
CA GLU A 124 7.81 -5.67 -1.60
C GLU A 124 8.64 -5.03 -2.73
N ASN A 125 9.31 -3.93 -2.40
CA ASN A 125 10.02 -3.12 -3.36
C ASN A 125 11.26 -3.80 -3.96
N PHE A 126 11.92 -4.71 -3.22
CA PHE A 126 13.12 -5.40 -3.74
C PHE A 126 12.83 -6.22 -4.98
N ARG A 127 11.68 -6.87 -5.05
CA ARG A 127 11.23 -7.65 -6.21
C ARG A 127 11.29 -6.85 -7.53
N PHE A 128 11.07 -5.55 -7.47
CA PHE A 128 10.95 -4.69 -8.66
C PHE A 128 12.22 -3.92 -8.99
N GLN A 129 13.25 -4.00 -8.14
CA GLN A 129 14.52 -3.34 -8.39
C GLN A 129 15.23 -3.93 -9.61
N THR A 130 15.86 -3.05 -10.41
CA THR A 130 16.55 -3.44 -11.64
C THR A 130 17.57 -4.57 -11.44
N PRO A 131 18.44 -4.58 -10.42
CA PRO A 131 19.36 -5.70 -10.18
C PRO A 131 18.63 -7.02 -9.95
N MET A 132 17.54 -7.04 -9.16
CA MET A 132 16.78 -8.25 -8.87
C MET A 132 16.07 -8.80 -10.09
N ARG A 133 15.51 -7.94 -10.92
CA ARG A 133 14.93 -8.31 -12.22
C ARG A 133 15.98 -8.90 -13.14
N LYS A 134 17.19 -8.32 -13.18
CA LYS A 134 18.28 -8.83 -13.99
C LYS A 134 18.78 -10.21 -13.53
N ILE A 135 18.90 -10.41 -12.22
CA ILE A 135 19.21 -11.73 -11.65
C ILE A 135 18.14 -12.74 -12.08
N LYS A 136 16.86 -12.40 -11.99
CA LYS A 136 15.76 -13.27 -12.44
C LYS A 136 15.89 -13.65 -13.92
N GLU A 137 16.17 -12.69 -14.79
CA GLU A 137 16.38 -12.95 -16.23
C GLU A 137 17.54 -13.93 -16.46
N ILE A 138 18.67 -13.76 -15.75
CA ILE A 138 19.84 -14.64 -15.87
C ILE A 138 19.50 -16.06 -15.40
N ILE A 139 18.77 -16.20 -14.29
CA ILE A 139 18.31 -17.51 -13.80
C ILE A 139 17.39 -18.17 -14.82
N ASP A 140 16.40 -17.44 -15.32
CA ASP A 140 15.41 -17.97 -16.28
C ASP A 140 16.01 -18.36 -17.63
N SER A 141 17.08 -17.68 -18.04
CA SER A 141 17.81 -18.02 -19.27
C SER A 141 18.59 -19.34 -19.19
N GLY A 142 18.78 -19.89 -17.99
CA GLY A 142 19.60 -21.07 -17.75
C GLY A 142 21.12 -20.83 -17.85
N ALA A 143 21.56 -19.59 -18.05
CA ALA A 143 22.99 -19.24 -18.24
C ALA A 143 23.91 -19.68 -17.10
N ILE A 144 23.36 -19.76 -15.88
CA ILE A 144 24.09 -20.21 -14.68
C ILE A 144 23.72 -21.63 -14.23
N GLY A 145 22.97 -22.36 -15.06
CA GLY A 145 22.44 -23.67 -14.71
C GLY A 145 21.33 -23.60 -13.65
N ARG A 146 21.07 -24.72 -12.96
CA ARG A 146 20.05 -24.80 -11.91
C ARG A 146 20.63 -24.29 -10.58
N PRO A 147 20.13 -23.18 -10.02
CA PRO A 147 20.50 -22.76 -8.69
C PRO A 147 20.07 -23.82 -7.65
N PHE A 148 20.94 -24.13 -6.70
CA PHE A 148 20.66 -25.10 -5.63
C PHE A 148 20.85 -24.51 -4.23
N PHE A 149 21.42 -23.31 -4.16
CA PHE A 149 21.59 -22.54 -2.94
C PHE A 149 21.60 -21.03 -3.26
N GLY A 150 20.99 -20.20 -2.42
CA GLY A 150 20.91 -18.75 -2.57
C GLY A 150 20.68 -18.03 -1.25
#